data_5060c8068ab561f8a0fa28f789f0e032
#
_entry.id   5060c8068ab561f8a0fa28f789f0e032
#
_cell.length_a   1.000
_cell.length_b   1.000
_cell.length_c   1.000
_cell.angle_alpha   90.00
_cell.angle_beta   90.00
_cell.angle_gamma   90.00
#
_symmetry.space_group_name_H-M   'P 1'
#
loop_
_entity.id
_entity.type
_entity.pdbx_description
1 polymer ?
#
loop_
_entity_poly.entity_id
_entity_poly.type
_entity_poly.pdbx_seq_one_letter_code
_entity_poly.pdbx_strand_id
1 'polypeptide(L)'
;MRLGAFTTRYQQVSVYNINQFQAGMGKTFTTGAWNNELAFDAIQSTMGNIDYLRTNKLSVTSEHKLSDTDAVNFRYSFSNIQSLTPQNAFLDGINHKAKVTWKTQKKGNDFRLSYALEGNNRSNLNVGTTFSSYSPTRHNLEAKATAPIANKLFLEGSLNYRLSNYPDPNILATGQTINRSDSRAMADIKVKKEISKALEVYVEYNYTSNNSNISIYSYNRNIVSVGLNAQF
;
A
#
# COMPACT_ATOMS: atom_id res chain seq x y z
N MET A 1 -17.65 6.44 10.69
CA MET A 1 -17.26 7.30 9.56
C MET A 1 -15.76 7.53 9.63
N ARG A 2 -15.09 7.56 8.48
CA ARG A 2 -13.64 7.81 8.37
C ARG A 2 -13.42 8.91 7.35
N LEU A 3 -12.55 9.88 7.66
CA LEU A 3 -12.10 10.91 6.72
C LEU A 3 -10.57 10.92 6.76
N GLY A 4 -9.94 11.10 5.63
CA GLY A 4 -8.49 11.15 5.51
C GLY A 4 -8.04 12.04 4.37
N ALA A 5 -6.90 12.69 4.56
CA ALA A 5 -6.20 13.42 3.51
C ALA A 5 -4.72 13.06 3.58
N PHE A 6 -4.13 12.88 2.43
CA PHE A 6 -2.70 12.59 2.28
C PHE A 6 -2.12 13.45 1.17
N THR A 7 -0.91 13.93 1.35
CA THR A 7 -0.21 14.70 0.32
C THR A 7 1.26 14.28 0.24
N THR A 8 1.76 14.13 -0.98
CA THR A 8 3.19 13.96 -1.27
C THR A 8 3.64 15.12 -2.14
N ARG A 9 4.76 15.73 -1.79
CA ARG A 9 5.36 16.85 -2.53
C ARG A 9 6.77 16.48 -2.96
N TYR A 10 7.06 16.73 -4.23
CA TYR A 10 8.39 16.58 -4.82
C TYR A 10 8.92 17.97 -5.14
N GLN A 11 10.13 18.31 -4.64
CA GLN A 11 10.70 19.64 -4.85
C GLN A 11 11.09 19.90 -6.31
N GLN A 12 11.60 18.88 -6.99
CA GLN A 12 12.12 19.04 -8.37
C GLN A 12 11.13 18.63 -9.46
N VAL A 13 10.10 17.86 -9.15
CA VAL A 13 9.19 17.24 -10.12
C VAL A 13 7.74 17.39 -9.65
N SER A 14 7.26 18.63 -9.57
CA SER A 14 5.93 18.97 -9.03
C SER A 14 4.76 18.31 -9.76
N VAL A 15 4.95 17.92 -11.04
CA VAL A 15 3.95 17.17 -11.81
C VAL A 15 3.61 15.80 -11.20
N TYR A 16 4.46 15.26 -10.31
CA TYR A 16 4.20 14.02 -9.57
C TYR A 16 3.71 14.26 -8.14
N ASN A 17 3.43 15.50 -7.75
CA ASN A 17 2.79 15.78 -6.47
C ASN A 17 1.42 15.08 -6.41
N ILE A 18 1.18 14.35 -5.33
CA ILE A 18 -0.07 13.61 -5.14
C ILE A 18 -0.82 14.21 -3.97
N ASN A 19 -2.11 14.52 -4.17
CA ASN A 19 -3.05 14.67 -3.07
C ASN A 19 -4.07 13.54 -3.15
N GLN A 20 -4.46 13.03 -1.99
CA GLN A 20 -5.45 11.98 -1.88
C GLN A 20 -6.44 12.35 -0.78
N PHE A 21 -7.72 12.24 -1.09
CA PHE A 21 -8.82 12.42 -0.16
C PHE A 21 -9.57 11.09 -0.05
N GLN A 22 -9.91 10.72 1.17
CA GLN A 22 -10.63 9.50 1.46
C GLN A 22 -11.84 9.81 2.35
N ALA A 23 -12.98 9.27 1.97
CA ALA A 23 -14.16 9.20 2.82
C ALA A 23 -14.63 7.74 2.89
N GLY A 24 -15.00 7.29 4.07
CA GLY A 24 -15.42 5.90 4.25
C GLY A 24 -16.36 5.69 5.42
N MET A 25 -17.04 4.56 5.39
CA MET A 25 -17.87 4.06 6.47
C MET A 25 -17.58 2.60 6.71
N GLY A 26 -17.83 2.14 7.92
CA GLY A 26 -17.68 0.72 8.27
C GLY A 26 -18.57 0.36 9.44
N LYS A 27 -18.89 -0.92 9.51
CA LYS A 27 -19.62 -1.53 10.61
C LYS A 27 -18.80 -2.66 11.17
N THR A 28 -18.59 -2.62 12.49
CA THR A 28 -17.98 -3.72 13.25
C THR A 28 -19.07 -4.59 13.86
N PHE A 29 -18.82 -5.90 13.92
CA PHE A 29 -19.70 -6.87 14.55
C PHE A 29 -18.90 -8.08 15.00
N THR A 30 -19.37 -8.78 16.04
CA THR A 30 -18.72 -9.96 16.58
C THR A 30 -19.53 -11.20 16.20
N THR A 31 -18.85 -12.26 15.78
CA THR A 31 -19.44 -13.57 15.49
C THR A 31 -18.59 -14.64 16.17
N GLY A 32 -19.08 -15.19 17.27
CA GLY A 32 -18.29 -16.08 18.13
C GLY A 32 -17.02 -15.37 18.63
N ALA A 33 -15.86 -15.97 18.40
CA ALA A 33 -14.55 -15.42 18.77
C ALA A 33 -13.95 -14.46 17.74
N TRP A 34 -14.68 -14.12 16.68
CA TRP A 34 -14.22 -13.27 15.59
C TRP A 34 -14.77 -11.85 15.71
N ASN A 35 -13.88 -10.87 15.64
CA ASN A 35 -14.24 -9.47 15.45
C ASN A 35 -14.17 -9.14 13.96
N ASN A 36 -15.28 -8.71 13.41
CA ASN A 36 -15.42 -8.47 11.99
C ASN A 36 -15.64 -6.98 11.70
N GLU A 37 -15.17 -6.51 10.56
CA GLU A 37 -15.46 -5.20 10.01
C GLU A 37 -15.82 -5.33 8.54
N LEU A 38 -16.96 -4.77 8.15
CA LEU A 38 -17.31 -4.49 6.75
C LEU A 38 -17.13 -3.00 6.53
N ALA A 39 -16.36 -2.60 5.52
CA ALA A 39 -16.07 -1.22 5.25
C ALA A 39 -16.13 -0.87 3.76
N PHE A 40 -16.60 0.34 3.48
CA PHE A 40 -16.55 0.98 2.17
C PHE A 40 -15.75 2.27 2.26
N ASP A 41 -14.86 2.49 1.30
CA ASP A 41 -14.03 3.68 1.16
C ASP A 41 -14.13 4.23 -0.27
N ALA A 42 -14.38 5.52 -0.42
CA ALA A 42 -14.23 6.28 -1.65
C ALA A 42 -12.97 7.13 -1.54
N ILE A 43 -12.08 6.99 -2.51
CA ILE A 43 -10.77 7.64 -2.53
C ILE A 43 -10.65 8.40 -3.84
N GLN A 44 -10.31 9.68 -3.78
CA GLN A 44 -9.98 10.49 -4.94
C GLN A 44 -8.55 10.99 -4.84
N SER A 45 -7.80 10.87 -5.93
CA SER A 45 -6.40 11.29 -6.02
C SER A 45 -6.23 12.31 -7.13
N THR A 46 -5.40 13.33 -6.87
CA THR A 46 -4.89 14.24 -7.92
C THR A 46 -3.39 14.02 -8.06
N MET A 47 -2.84 14.25 -9.26
CA MET A 47 -1.43 14.22 -9.54
C MET A 47 -1.05 15.49 -10.32
N GLY A 48 -0.07 16.27 -9.83
CA GLY A 48 0.27 17.56 -10.41
C GLY A 48 -0.90 18.57 -10.43
N ASN A 49 -1.82 18.50 -9.44
CA ASN A 49 -3.06 19.26 -9.34
C ASN A 49 -4.14 18.92 -10.39
N ILE A 50 -3.96 17.84 -11.15
CA ILE A 50 -4.96 17.33 -12.11
C ILE A 50 -5.65 16.13 -11.47
N ASP A 51 -6.96 16.01 -11.65
CA ASP A 51 -7.71 14.83 -11.24
C ASP A 51 -7.09 13.58 -11.88
N TYR A 52 -6.75 12.59 -11.04
CA TYR A 52 -5.98 11.42 -11.48
C TYR A 52 -6.79 10.14 -11.43
N LEU A 53 -7.13 9.68 -10.23
CA LEU A 53 -7.85 8.44 -10.03
C LEU A 53 -8.96 8.59 -8.99
N ARG A 54 -10.07 7.86 -9.22
CA ARG A 54 -11.09 7.55 -8.23
C ARG A 54 -11.04 6.05 -7.93
N THR A 55 -11.06 5.69 -6.66
CA THR A 55 -11.10 4.30 -6.21
C THR A 55 -12.26 4.12 -5.24
N ASN A 56 -13.17 3.18 -5.58
CA ASN A 56 -14.19 2.70 -4.66
C ASN A 56 -13.75 1.34 -4.14
N LYS A 57 -13.68 1.18 -2.83
CA LYS A 57 -13.12 -0.01 -2.18
C LYS A 57 -14.09 -0.57 -1.17
N LEU A 58 -14.44 -1.84 -1.33
CA LEU A 58 -15.13 -2.64 -0.34
C LEU A 58 -14.13 -3.54 0.36
N SER A 59 -14.19 -3.66 1.68
CA SER A 59 -13.32 -4.57 2.42
C SER A 59 -14.05 -5.27 3.57
N VAL A 60 -13.67 -6.53 3.78
CA VAL A 60 -14.04 -7.33 4.94
C VAL A 60 -12.76 -7.65 5.69
N THR A 61 -12.77 -7.43 7.00
CA THR A 61 -11.68 -7.78 7.90
C THR A 61 -12.24 -8.66 9.00
N SER A 62 -11.56 -9.77 9.33
CA SER A 62 -11.92 -10.66 10.42
C SER A 62 -10.70 -10.91 11.28
N GLU A 63 -10.79 -10.65 12.57
CA GLU A 63 -9.70 -10.83 13.53
C GLU A 63 -10.12 -11.85 14.60
N HIS A 64 -9.26 -12.82 14.85
CA HIS A 64 -9.41 -13.83 15.90
C HIS A 64 -8.24 -13.75 16.87
N LYS A 65 -8.54 -13.63 18.16
CA LYS A 65 -7.55 -13.73 19.23
C LYS A 65 -7.19 -15.19 19.46
N LEU A 66 -5.91 -15.53 19.30
CA LEU A 66 -5.38 -16.86 19.58
C LEU A 66 -4.98 -17.01 21.07
N SER A 67 -4.55 -15.89 21.66
CA SER A 67 -4.17 -15.77 23.08
C SER A 67 -4.29 -14.31 23.52
N ASP A 68 -3.89 -13.99 24.75
CA ASP A 68 -3.81 -12.60 25.24
C ASP A 68 -2.79 -11.76 24.48
N THR A 69 -1.81 -12.41 23.85
CA THR A 69 -0.71 -11.73 23.14
C THR A 69 -0.77 -11.89 21.63
N ASP A 70 -1.48 -12.91 21.15
CA ASP A 70 -1.44 -13.30 19.73
C ASP A 70 -2.82 -13.20 19.08
N ALA A 71 -2.83 -12.71 17.85
CA ALA A 71 -4.03 -12.63 17.03
C ALA A 71 -3.71 -12.94 15.56
N VAL A 72 -4.69 -13.48 14.85
CA VAL A 72 -4.66 -13.61 13.39
C VAL A 72 -5.75 -12.72 12.78
N ASN A 73 -5.41 -12.04 11.71
CA ASN A 73 -6.31 -11.15 10.97
C ASN A 73 -6.35 -11.58 9.51
N PHE A 74 -7.55 -11.77 8.99
CA PHE A 74 -7.82 -12.00 7.58
C PHE A 74 -8.49 -10.77 7.00
N ARG A 75 -8.01 -10.29 5.85
CA ARG A 75 -8.61 -9.17 5.14
C ARG A 75 -8.77 -9.50 3.67
N TYR A 76 -9.96 -9.29 3.15
CA TYR A 76 -10.20 -9.25 1.72
C TYR A 76 -10.65 -7.85 1.32
N SER A 77 -10.20 -7.37 0.17
CA SER A 77 -10.69 -6.12 -0.41
C SER A 77 -10.87 -6.25 -1.92
N PHE A 78 -11.93 -5.64 -2.40
CA PHE A 78 -12.23 -5.40 -3.80
C PHE A 78 -12.18 -3.89 -4.04
N SER A 79 -11.51 -3.46 -5.11
CA SER A 79 -11.45 -2.06 -5.51
C SER A 79 -11.80 -1.92 -6.99
N ASN A 80 -12.70 -0.99 -7.29
CA ASN A 80 -12.92 -0.48 -8.64
C ASN A 80 -12.17 0.84 -8.77
N ILE A 81 -11.34 0.95 -9.80
CA ILE A 81 -10.42 2.07 -10.04
C ILE A 81 -10.77 2.67 -11.39
N GLN A 82 -10.99 3.97 -11.40
CA GLN A 82 -11.36 4.77 -12.56
C GLN A 82 -10.39 5.93 -12.71
N SER A 83 -9.87 6.09 -13.90
CA SER A 83 -9.16 7.31 -14.29
C SER A 83 -10.15 8.47 -14.42
N LEU A 84 -9.73 9.63 -13.98
CA LEU A 84 -10.48 10.87 -14.14
C LEU A 84 -10.03 11.69 -15.35
N THR A 85 -9.04 11.16 -16.11
CA THR A 85 -8.55 11.74 -17.35
C THR A 85 -8.39 10.68 -18.44
N PRO A 86 -8.71 10.98 -19.71
CA PRO A 86 -8.57 10.00 -20.80
C PRO A 86 -7.13 9.48 -20.97
N GLN A 87 -6.13 10.31 -20.69
CA GLN A 87 -4.71 9.95 -20.81
C GLN A 87 -4.30 8.81 -19.86
N ASN A 88 -5.03 8.64 -18.75
CA ASN A 88 -4.77 7.64 -17.73
C ASN A 88 -5.76 6.47 -17.76
N ALA A 89 -6.61 6.37 -18.81
CA ALA A 89 -7.64 5.33 -18.93
C ALA A 89 -7.06 3.89 -18.90
N PHE A 90 -5.78 3.73 -19.21
CA PHE A 90 -5.07 2.45 -19.08
C PHE A 90 -4.96 1.96 -17.63
N LEU A 91 -5.22 2.82 -16.64
CA LEU A 91 -5.26 2.47 -15.22
C LEU A 91 -6.63 2.02 -14.74
N ASP A 92 -7.68 2.15 -15.57
CA ASP A 92 -9.03 1.70 -15.24
C ASP A 92 -9.05 0.19 -15.02
N GLY A 93 -9.83 -0.23 -14.04
CA GLY A 93 -9.99 -1.65 -13.80
C GLY A 93 -10.29 -1.99 -12.36
N ILE A 94 -10.06 -3.25 -12.02
CA ILE A 94 -10.37 -3.81 -10.72
C ILE A 94 -9.13 -4.37 -10.04
N ASN A 95 -9.17 -4.38 -8.71
CA ASN A 95 -8.15 -4.98 -7.87
C ASN A 95 -8.82 -5.84 -6.80
N HIS A 96 -8.32 -7.05 -6.65
CA HIS A 96 -8.65 -7.98 -5.57
C HIS A 96 -7.43 -8.20 -4.71
N LYS A 97 -7.58 -8.13 -3.39
CA LYS A 97 -6.49 -8.38 -2.46
C LYS A 97 -6.96 -9.18 -1.25
N ALA A 98 -6.33 -10.32 -1.04
CA ALA A 98 -6.47 -11.13 0.16
C ALA A 98 -5.19 -11.00 1.00
N LYS A 99 -5.32 -10.77 2.29
CA LYS A 99 -4.18 -10.63 3.23
C LYS A 99 -4.46 -11.42 4.50
N VAL A 100 -3.47 -12.17 4.97
CA VAL A 100 -3.43 -12.74 6.31
C VAL A 100 -2.31 -12.05 7.09
N THR A 101 -2.57 -11.75 8.37
CA THR A 101 -1.60 -11.14 9.28
C THR A 101 -1.63 -11.87 10.61
N TRP A 102 -0.50 -12.40 11.03
CA TRP A 102 -0.28 -12.79 12.42
C TRP A 102 0.33 -11.61 13.17
N LYS A 103 -0.16 -11.36 14.38
CA LYS A 103 0.27 -10.30 15.29
C LYS A 103 0.63 -10.91 16.62
N THR A 104 1.71 -10.45 17.22
CA THR A 104 2.04 -10.77 18.61
C THR A 104 2.50 -9.52 19.34
N GLN A 105 2.09 -9.38 20.60
CA GLN A 105 2.46 -8.26 21.44
C GLN A 105 2.99 -8.78 22.79
N LYS A 106 4.27 -8.53 23.06
CA LYS A 106 4.93 -8.98 24.31
C LYS A 106 5.79 -7.89 24.89
N LYS A 107 5.61 -7.58 26.17
CA LYS A 107 6.41 -6.60 26.92
C LYS A 107 6.54 -5.24 26.20
N GLY A 108 5.45 -4.76 25.59
CA GLY A 108 5.43 -3.48 24.86
C GLY A 108 5.97 -3.55 23.43
N ASN A 109 6.55 -4.68 22.99
CA ASN A 109 6.93 -4.90 21.61
C ASN A 109 5.74 -5.43 20.82
N ASP A 110 5.53 -4.90 19.61
CA ASP A 110 4.55 -5.39 18.63
C ASP A 110 5.31 -5.98 17.46
N PHE A 111 4.95 -7.19 17.05
CA PHE A 111 5.48 -7.84 15.85
C PHE A 111 4.32 -8.29 14.96
N ARG A 112 4.46 -8.11 13.65
CA ARG A 112 3.47 -8.51 12.65
C ARG A 112 4.16 -9.18 11.47
N LEU A 113 3.62 -10.32 11.07
CA LEU A 113 4.01 -11.01 9.84
C LEU A 113 2.78 -11.12 8.96
N SER A 114 2.89 -10.68 7.71
CA SER A 114 1.76 -10.63 6.78
C SER A 114 2.13 -11.25 5.45
N TYR A 115 1.18 -11.97 4.86
CA TYR A 115 1.22 -12.36 3.46
C TYR A 115 -0.02 -11.82 2.75
N ALA A 116 0.17 -11.29 1.54
CA ALA A 116 -0.94 -10.85 0.70
C ALA A 116 -0.79 -11.36 -0.73
N LEU A 117 -1.91 -11.79 -1.29
CA LEU A 117 -2.10 -12.07 -2.71
C LEU A 117 -2.97 -10.97 -3.30
N GLU A 118 -2.53 -10.39 -4.42
CA GLU A 118 -3.22 -9.29 -5.10
C GLU A 118 -3.31 -9.60 -6.59
N GLY A 119 -4.53 -9.53 -7.14
CA GLY A 119 -4.80 -9.59 -8.57
C GLY A 119 -5.29 -8.24 -9.08
N ASN A 120 -4.67 -7.76 -10.15
CA ASN A 120 -5.08 -6.54 -10.84
C ASN A 120 -5.53 -6.91 -12.26
N ASN A 121 -6.64 -6.33 -12.68
CA ASN A 121 -7.10 -6.36 -14.06
C ASN A 121 -7.35 -4.91 -14.50
N ARG A 122 -6.47 -4.37 -15.34
CA ARG A 122 -6.45 -2.99 -15.82
C ARG A 122 -6.68 -2.95 -17.32
N SER A 123 -7.04 -1.78 -17.84
CA SER A 123 -7.22 -1.57 -19.28
C SER A 123 -5.93 -1.65 -20.08
N ASN A 124 -4.75 -1.62 -19.40
CA ASN A 124 -3.42 -1.65 -20.01
C ASN A 124 -3.17 -0.49 -20.99
N LEU A 125 -1.93 -0.26 -21.37
CA LEU A 125 -1.53 0.88 -22.23
C LEU A 125 -1.09 0.36 -23.59
N ASN A 126 -1.78 0.83 -24.64
CA ASN A 126 -1.40 0.64 -26.05
C ASN A 126 -0.98 1.99 -26.63
N VAL A 127 0.24 2.08 -27.18
CA VAL A 127 0.74 3.27 -27.88
C VAL A 127 1.45 2.83 -29.16
N GLY A 128 0.78 3.04 -30.30
CA GLY A 128 1.29 2.58 -31.58
C GLY A 128 1.50 1.07 -31.60
N THR A 129 2.74 0.63 -31.77
CA THR A 129 3.14 -0.79 -31.78
C THR A 129 3.55 -1.32 -30.39
N THR A 130 3.54 -0.47 -29.35
CA THR A 130 3.95 -0.85 -28.00
C THR A 130 2.76 -1.19 -27.13
N PHE A 131 2.93 -2.19 -26.24
CA PHE A 131 1.96 -2.58 -25.24
C PHE A 131 2.62 -2.68 -23.88
N SER A 132 2.00 -2.09 -22.86
CA SER A 132 2.45 -2.16 -21.46
C SER A 132 1.34 -2.69 -20.58
N SER A 133 1.58 -3.84 -19.94
CA SER A 133 0.63 -4.40 -18.98
C SER A 133 0.70 -3.68 -17.64
N TYR A 134 -0.48 -3.36 -17.08
CA TYR A 134 -0.69 -2.83 -15.73
C TYR A 134 -1.48 -3.79 -14.85
N SER A 135 -1.60 -5.06 -15.26
CA SER A 135 -2.43 -6.11 -14.66
C SER A 135 -1.61 -7.21 -13.97
N PRO A 136 -0.78 -6.90 -12.96
CA PRO A 136 0.01 -7.92 -12.29
C PRO A 136 -0.80 -8.75 -11.31
N THR A 137 -0.40 -10.03 -11.17
CA THR A 137 -0.60 -10.80 -9.95
C THR A 137 0.59 -10.57 -9.03
N ARG A 138 0.35 -10.26 -7.76
CA ARG A 138 1.38 -9.91 -6.77
C ARG A 138 1.32 -10.81 -5.55
N HIS A 139 2.48 -11.29 -5.12
CA HIS A 139 2.71 -11.91 -3.83
C HIS A 139 3.50 -10.93 -2.98
N ASN A 140 3.06 -10.66 -1.77
CA ASN A 140 3.69 -9.70 -0.88
C ASN A 140 3.88 -10.30 0.51
N LEU A 141 5.11 -10.38 0.97
CA LEU A 141 5.48 -10.80 2.33
C LEU A 141 5.99 -9.57 3.08
N GLU A 142 5.46 -9.33 4.28
CA GLU A 142 5.81 -8.17 5.11
C GLU A 142 6.05 -8.62 6.54
N ALA A 143 7.17 -8.20 7.12
CA ALA A 143 7.46 -8.28 8.55
C ALA A 143 7.59 -6.87 9.10
N LYS A 144 6.90 -6.56 10.21
CA LYS A 144 6.98 -5.28 10.90
C LYS A 144 7.19 -5.51 12.39
N ALA A 145 8.07 -4.71 12.99
CA ALA A 145 8.30 -4.69 14.43
C ALA A 145 8.23 -3.26 14.96
N THR A 146 7.69 -3.09 16.17
CA THR A 146 7.69 -1.82 16.90
C THR A 146 8.15 -2.11 18.31
N ALA A 147 9.13 -1.36 18.82
CA ALA A 147 9.67 -1.50 20.16
C ALA A 147 9.79 -0.14 20.86
N PRO A 148 9.45 -0.02 22.15
CA PRO A 148 9.81 1.14 22.96
C PRO A 148 11.32 1.12 23.20
N ILE A 149 12.01 2.21 22.89
CA ILE A 149 13.45 2.36 23.10
C ILE A 149 13.77 3.34 24.25
N ALA A 150 12.83 4.22 24.60
CA ALA A 150 12.86 5.09 25.77
C ALA A 150 11.44 5.54 26.13
N ASN A 151 11.29 6.36 27.19
CA ASN A 151 9.99 6.92 27.55
C ASN A 151 9.37 7.69 26.37
N LYS A 152 8.19 7.22 25.92
CA LYS A 152 7.46 7.78 24.77
C LYS A 152 8.24 7.83 23.45
N LEU A 153 9.35 7.07 23.35
CA LEU A 153 10.16 6.97 22.15
C LEU A 153 10.12 5.52 21.63
N PHE A 154 9.75 5.35 20.38
CA PHE A 154 9.58 4.05 19.74
C PHE A 154 10.42 3.94 18.48
N LEU A 155 10.95 2.75 18.25
CA LEU A 155 11.55 2.35 16.99
C LEU A 155 10.59 1.41 16.26
N GLU A 156 10.27 1.73 15.02
CA GLU A 156 9.56 0.83 14.11
C GLU A 156 10.51 0.42 12.99
N GLY A 157 10.48 -0.86 12.64
CA GLY A 157 11.14 -1.40 11.45
C GLY A 157 10.18 -2.21 10.63
N SER A 158 10.28 -2.14 9.30
CA SER A 158 9.57 -3.04 8.40
C SER A 158 10.45 -3.53 7.26
N LEU A 159 10.21 -4.77 6.86
CA LEU A 159 10.78 -5.38 5.66
C LEU A 159 9.61 -5.89 4.81
N ASN A 160 9.62 -5.56 3.55
CA ASN A 160 8.60 -6.00 2.60
C ASN A 160 9.26 -6.55 1.34
N TYR A 161 8.83 -7.74 0.92
CA TYR A 161 9.26 -8.35 -0.33
C TYR A 161 8.04 -8.66 -1.20
N ARG A 162 8.06 -8.15 -2.44
CA ARG A 162 6.97 -8.31 -3.39
C ARG A 162 7.44 -8.89 -4.71
N LEU A 163 6.80 -9.96 -5.16
CA LEU A 163 6.89 -10.50 -6.50
C LEU A 163 5.67 -10.04 -7.30
N SER A 164 5.88 -9.59 -8.54
CA SER A 164 4.81 -9.19 -9.45
C SER A 164 5.02 -9.89 -10.79
N ASN A 165 4.05 -10.66 -11.24
CA ASN A 165 4.04 -11.32 -12.54
C ASN A 165 2.92 -10.70 -13.39
N TYR A 166 3.25 -10.32 -14.61
CA TYR A 166 2.31 -9.72 -15.55
C TYR A 166 1.91 -10.78 -16.60
N PRO A 167 0.66 -11.27 -16.55
CA PRO A 167 0.21 -12.33 -17.47
C PRO A 167 0.18 -11.85 -18.92
N ASP A 168 -0.17 -10.57 -19.14
CA ASP A 168 -0.17 -9.99 -20.48
C ASP A 168 1.26 -9.58 -20.85
N PRO A 169 1.81 -10.07 -21.99
CA PRO A 169 3.17 -9.73 -22.39
C PRO A 169 3.29 -8.25 -22.78
N ASN A 170 4.38 -7.61 -22.37
CA ASN A 170 4.73 -6.27 -22.88
C ASN A 170 5.34 -6.38 -24.28
N ILE A 171 4.97 -5.45 -25.16
CA ILE A 171 5.59 -5.27 -26.49
C ILE A 171 6.44 -4.01 -26.42
N LEU A 172 7.75 -4.16 -26.53
CA LEU A 172 8.70 -3.04 -26.49
C LEU A 172 8.75 -2.31 -27.84
N ALA A 173 9.30 -1.09 -27.85
CA ALA A 173 9.49 -0.31 -29.07
C ALA A 173 10.39 -1.02 -30.11
N THR A 174 11.20 -1.98 -29.68
CA THR A 174 12.01 -2.87 -30.55
C THR A 174 11.19 -3.96 -31.23
N GLY A 175 9.88 -4.10 -30.91
CA GLY A 175 9.03 -5.20 -31.34
C GLY A 175 9.17 -6.47 -30.49
N GLN A 176 10.06 -6.49 -29.51
CA GLN A 176 10.26 -7.65 -28.64
C GLN A 176 9.06 -7.81 -27.69
N THR A 177 8.56 -9.03 -27.56
CA THR A 177 7.49 -9.42 -26.66
C THR A 177 8.08 -10.09 -25.41
N ILE A 178 7.78 -9.56 -24.21
CA ILE A 178 8.36 -10.02 -22.94
C ILE A 178 7.25 -10.12 -21.88
N ASN A 179 7.13 -11.28 -21.23
CA ASN A 179 6.35 -11.41 -20.00
C ASN A 179 7.12 -10.73 -18.86
N ARG A 180 6.62 -9.58 -18.41
CA ARG A 180 7.27 -8.81 -17.35
C ARG A 180 7.15 -9.51 -16.00
N SER A 181 8.26 -9.53 -15.26
CA SER A 181 8.30 -9.92 -13.86
C SER A 181 9.16 -8.93 -13.08
N ASP A 182 8.67 -8.54 -11.90
CA ASP A 182 9.38 -7.63 -11.00
C ASP A 182 9.53 -8.28 -9.63
N SER A 183 10.70 -8.09 -9.01
CA SER A 183 10.92 -8.35 -7.59
C SER A 183 11.27 -7.04 -6.90
N ARG A 184 10.56 -6.71 -5.81
CA ARG A 184 10.75 -5.48 -5.05
C ARG A 184 11.03 -5.79 -3.59
N ALA A 185 12.15 -5.27 -3.10
CA ALA A 185 12.48 -5.23 -1.68
C ALA A 185 12.32 -3.81 -1.15
N MET A 186 11.69 -3.67 0.03
CA MET A 186 11.56 -2.40 0.74
C MET A 186 11.95 -2.59 2.19
N ALA A 187 12.65 -1.61 2.75
CA ALA A 187 13.02 -1.55 4.16
C ALA A 187 12.69 -0.15 4.70
N ASP A 188 11.99 -0.11 5.82
CA ASP A 188 11.61 1.13 6.49
C ASP A 188 12.14 1.12 7.92
N ILE A 189 12.68 2.24 8.36
CA ILE A 189 13.05 2.49 9.76
C ILE A 189 12.44 3.83 10.16
N LYS A 190 11.67 3.83 11.24
CA LYS A 190 11.00 5.00 11.78
C LYS A 190 11.30 5.15 13.27
N VAL A 191 11.72 6.31 13.66
CA VAL A 191 11.78 6.72 15.06
C VAL A 191 10.62 7.69 15.31
N LYS A 192 9.78 7.38 16.28
CA LYS A 192 8.62 8.21 16.63
C LYS A 192 8.63 8.55 18.12
N LYS A 193 8.22 9.77 18.44
CA LYS A 193 8.09 10.27 19.80
C LYS A 193 6.68 10.79 20.04
N GLU A 194 6.03 10.25 21.07
CA GLU A 194 4.77 10.77 21.58
C GLU A 194 5.05 12.03 22.42
N ILE A 195 4.61 13.16 21.94
CA ILE A 195 4.69 14.44 22.65
C ILE A 195 3.54 14.53 23.66
N SER A 196 2.34 14.13 23.23
CA SER A 196 1.15 14.05 24.06
C SER A 196 0.29 12.86 23.61
N LYS A 197 -0.85 12.64 24.26
CA LYS A 197 -1.83 11.63 23.82
C LYS A 197 -2.40 11.91 22.41
N ALA A 198 -2.37 13.16 21.99
CA ALA A 198 -2.92 13.62 20.73
C ALA A 198 -1.87 13.97 19.68
N LEU A 199 -0.57 13.99 20.02
CA LEU A 199 0.49 14.45 19.13
C LEU A 199 1.71 13.53 19.16
N GLU A 200 2.10 13.05 17.99
CA GLU A 200 3.32 12.26 17.73
C GLU A 200 4.15 12.95 16.65
N VAL A 201 5.47 12.97 16.82
CA VAL A 201 6.44 13.37 15.81
C VAL A 201 7.26 12.18 15.37
N TYR A 202 7.68 12.14 14.10
CA TYR A 202 8.50 11.04 13.60
C TYR A 202 9.52 11.48 12.55
N VAL A 203 10.58 10.68 12.45
CA VAL A 203 11.52 10.66 11.33
C VAL A 203 11.53 9.24 10.77
N GLU A 204 11.46 9.11 9.46
CA GLU A 204 11.40 7.84 8.75
C GLU A 204 12.39 7.81 7.58
N TYR A 205 13.12 6.71 7.44
CA TYR A 205 13.92 6.38 6.27
C TYR A 205 13.30 5.18 5.57
N ASN A 206 13.12 5.31 4.27
CA ASN A 206 12.56 4.28 3.42
C ASN A 206 13.54 3.97 2.28
N TYR A 207 13.91 2.70 2.13
CA TYR A 207 14.68 2.17 1.02
C TYR A 207 13.80 1.27 0.16
N THR A 208 13.87 1.44 -1.17
CA THR A 208 13.20 0.58 -2.14
C THR A 208 14.17 0.18 -3.23
N SER A 209 14.25 -1.12 -3.52
CA SER A 209 14.93 -1.68 -4.69
C SER A 209 13.92 -2.49 -5.50
N ASN A 210 13.77 -2.17 -6.78
CA ASN A 210 12.93 -2.90 -7.72
C ASN A 210 13.80 -3.44 -8.85
N ASN A 211 13.83 -4.74 -9.01
CA ASN A 211 14.48 -5.43 -10.10
C ASN A 211 13.41 -5.96 -11.06
N SER A 212 13.57 -5.70 -12.34
CA SER A 212 12.67 -6.13 -13.41
C SER A 212 13.46 -6.81 -14.52
N ASN A 213 12.87 -7.78 -15.20
CA ASN A 213 13.43 -8.34 -16.43
C ASN A 213 13.30 -7.37 -17.63
N ILE A 214 12.64 -6.23 -17.46
CA ILE A 214 12.63 -5.10 -18.40
C ILE A 214 13.31 -3.92 -17.69
N SER A 215 14.51 -3.55 -18.12
CA SER A 215 15.44 -2.66 -17.41
C SER A 215 14.84 -1.29 -17.03
N ILE A 216 13.98 -0.70 -17.86
CA ILE A 216 13.34 0.59 -17.59
C ILE A 216 12.45 0.60 -16.33
N TYR A 217 12.08 -0.57 -15.81
CA TYR A 217 11.32 -0.70 -14.57
C TYR A 217 12.21 -1.01 -13.36
N SER A 218 13.52 -1.19 -13.55
CA SER A 218 14.47 -1.38 -12.46
C SER A 218 14.91 -0.04 -11.88
N TYR A 219 14.85 0.09 -10.55
CA TYR A 219 15.27 1.32 -9.85
C TYR A 219 15.59 1.08 -8.40
N ASN A 220 16.39 1.97 -7.84
CA ASN A 220 16.59 2.11 -6.39
C ASN A 220 16.11 3.50 -5.95
N ARG A 221 15.51 3.57 -4.77
CA ARG A 221 15.00 4.83 -4.22
C ARG A 221 15.20 4.89 -2.71
N ASN A 222 15.65 6.05 -2.25
CA ASN A 222 15.78 6.40 -0.84
C ASN A 222 14.87 7.60 -0.55
N ILE A 223 14.10 7.55 0.54
CA ILE A 223 13.25 8.65 0.98
C ILE A 223 13.50 8.86 2.47
N VAL A 224 13.73 10.12 2.87
CA VAL A 224 13.71 10.55 4.26
C VAL A 224 12.46 11.40 4.45
N SER A 225 11.68 11.10 5.47
CA SER A 225 10.46 11.83 5.80
C SER A 225 10.50 12.30 7.25
N VAL A 226 9.96 13.49 7.50
CA VAL A 226 9.69 14.02 8.85
C VAL A 226 8.23 14.38 8.90
N GLY A 227 7.53 14.02 9.96
CA GLY A 227 6.10 14.26 10.03
C GLY A 227 5.56 14.36 11.44
N LEU A 228 4.29 14.77 11.48
CA LEU A 228 3.47 14.92 12.67
C LEU A 228 2.19 14.11 12.48
N ASN A 229 1.78 13.36 13.50
CA ASN A 229 0.45 12.75 13.58
C ASN A 229 -0.31 13.44 14.71
N ALA A 230 -1.48 14.00 14.40
CA ALA A 230 -2.39 14.60 15.38
C ALA A 230 -3.73 13.87 15.37
N GLN A 231 -4.26 13.56 16.56
CA GLN A 231 -5.58 12.96 16.75
C GLN A 231 -6.46 13.96 17.52
N PHE A 232 -7.67 14.24 17.01
CA PHE A 232 -8.62 15.15 17.59
C PHE A 232 -9.89 14.43 18.02
#